data_963aa67080425d0dedd3974c48ed847f
#
_entry.id   963aa67080425d0dedd3974c48ed847f
#
_cell.length_a   1.000
_cell.length_b   1.000
_cell.length_c   1.000
_cell.angle_alpha   90.00
_cell.angle_beta   90.00
_cell.angle_gamma   90.00
#
_symmetry.space_group_name_H-M   'P 1'
#
loop_
_entity.id
_entity.type
_entity.pdbx_description
1 polymer ?
#
loop_
_entity_poly.entity_id
_entity_poly.type
_entity_poly.pdbx_seq_one_letter_code
_entity_poly.pdbx_strand_id
1 'polypeptide(L)'
;MKALKITLLLLATVISGNCFSQYYYYNDKYYNTDILYEVGVGVGMMNCITDIGGANTDNPTYFNEIRKQNNRLSTSLYAGIVFQNMVGARLEGTLGEITSADSTITGKSNNLISKKVRNLSFRSKIAEVTLLMEFHPLQLLNFEVIPYLSPYLLGGIGWFHFNPQADLNGKWTDLQPLHTEGQGFAEYPDRKHYSLSQMNVPLGVGVRYEMTGRLNVRVEYVHRRLFTDYLDDASTKKYIDPSLFGKYLQPADAAAARVLFNRSKDGSIPVFRGHSQNNDAYMSFSFKLGLVLGRESTGSRAGTRQLRCRF
;
A
#
# COMPACT_ATOMS: atom_id res chain seq x y z
N MET A 1 -27.19 13.41 -0.83
CA MET A 1 -26.70 14.79 -1.05
C MET A 1 -26.80 15.70 0.18
N LYS A 2 -27.91 15.69 0.97
CA LYS A 2 -28.02 16.54 2.19
C LYS A 2 -27.03 16.14 3.30
N ALA A 3 -26.82 14.84 3.54
CA ALA A 3 -25.87 14.36 4.55
C ALA A 3 -24.41 14.76 4.23
N LEU A 4 -23.99 14.68 2.96
CA LEU A 4 -22.64 15.07 2.53
C LEU A 4 -22.37 16.57 2.76
N LYS A 5 -23.38 17.44 2.53
CA LYS A 5 -23.27 18.89 2.78
C LYS A 5 -23.17 19.21 4.28
N ILE A 6 -23.88 18.47 5.12
CA ILE A 6 -23.82 18.63 6.58
C ILE A 6 -22.46 18.19 7.12
N THR A 7 -21.90 17.06 6.61
CA THR A 7 -20.58 16.58 7.00
C THR A 7 -19.48 17.55 6.56
N LEU A 8 -19.60 18.14 5.38
CA LEU A 8 -18.65 19.16 4.89
C LEU A 8 -18.73 20.45 5.70
N LEU A 9 -19.94 20.86 6.12
CA LEU A 9 -20.15 22.04 6.95
C LEU A 9 -19.60 21.84 8.37
N LEU A 10 -19.79 20.65 8.95
CA LEU A 10 -19.22 20.28 10.26
C LEU A 10 -17.68 20.20 10.19
N LEU A 11 -17.13 19.69 9.11
CA LEU A 11 -15.67 19.67 8.89
C LEU A 11 -15.10 21.09 8.77
N ALA A 12 -15.81 22.00 8.08
CA ALA A 12 -15.42 23.41 7.94
C ALA A 12 -15.48 24.16 9.27
N THR A 13 -16.47 23.88 10.14
CA THR A 13 -16.56 24.51 11.47
C THR A 13 -15.50 24.00 12.45
N VAL A 14 -15.07 22.74 12.35
CA VAL A 14 -13.96 22.19 13.15
C VAL A 14 -12.62 22.81 12.74
N ILE A 15 -12.44 23.10 11.45
CA ILE A 15 -11.23 23.74 10.92
C ILE A 15 -11.18 25.24 11.28
N SER A 16 -12.32 25.92 11.34
CA SER A 16 -12.38 27.35 11.67
C SER A 16 -12.31 27.69 13.18
N GLY A 17 -12.44 26.68 14.05
CA GLY A 17 -12.53 26.88 15.51
C GLY A 17 -11.23 27.14 16.26
N ASN A 18 -10.05 26.96 15.66
CA ASN A 18 -8.77 27.09 16.37
C ASN A 18 -7.73 27.90 15.61
N CYS A 19 -8.06 29.12 15.20
CA CYS A 19 -7.05 30.11 14.86
C CYS A 19 -6.43 30.67 16.14
N PHE A 20 -5.64 29.86 16.83
CA PHE A 20 -4.66 30.42 17.77
C PHE A 20 -3.52 30.98 16.92
N SER A 21 -3.46 32.31 16.79
CA SER A 21 -2.29 33.02 16.33
C SER A 21 -1.16 32.74 17.32
N GLN A 22 -0.42 31.65 17.10
CA GLN A 22 0.85 31.45 17.77
C GLN A 22 1.87 32.31 17.05
N TYR A 23 2.38 33.33 17.73
CA TYR A 23 3.52 34.09 17.30
C TYR A 23 4.71 33.14 17.17
N TYR A 24 5.00 32.71 15.95
CA TYR A 24 6.15 31.88 15.69
C TYR A 24 7.37 32.80 15.52
N TYR A 25 8.34 32.65 16.39
CA TYR A 25 9.63 33.29 16.23
C TYR A 25 10.32 32.66 15.03
N TYR A 26 10.34 33.38 13.90
CA TYR A 26 11.13 33.02 12.73
C TYR A 26 12.61 33.05 13.13
N ASN A 27 13.24 31.90 13.16
CA ASN A 27 14.66 31.78 13.35
C ASN A 27 15.30 31.40 12.01
N ASP A 28 15.99 32.33 11.37
CA ASP A 28 16.63 32.14 10.06
C ASP A 28 17.54 30.90 10.01
N LYS A 29 18.28 30.62 11.09
CA LYS A 29 19.09 29.40 11.20
C LYS A 29 18.28 28.09 11.22
N TYR A 30 17.03 28.18 11.60
CA TYR A 30 16.13 27.03 11.72
C TYR A 30 15.53 26.64 10.37
N TYR A 31 15.22 27.62 9.54
CA TYR A 31 14.56 27.43 8.24
C TYR A 31 15.50 27.49 7.04
N ASN A 32 16.69 28.05 7.18
CA ASN A 32 17.70 28.19 6.13
C ASN A 32 18.67 26.99 6.03
N THR A 33 18.35 25.83 6.59
CA THR A 33 19.11 24.61 6.30
C THR A 33 18.68 24.10 4.93
N ASP A 34 19.58 24.16 3.94
CA ASP A 34 19.35 23.68 2.59
C ASP A 34 19.00 22.19 2.55
N ILE A 35 19.54 21.41 3.48
CA ILE A 35 19.34 19.96 3.55
C ILE A 35 18.81 19.58 4.93
N LEU A 36 17.68 18.87 4.94
CA LEU A 36 17.11 18.26 6.14
C LEU A 36 17.28 16.75 6.07
N TYR A 37 17.82 16.17 7.13
CA TYR A 37 17.85 14.72 7.32
C TYR A 37 16.66 14.30 8.17
N GLU A 38 16.00 13.25 7.80
CA GLU A 38 14.81 12.76 8.50
C GLU A 38 14.88 11.24 8.65
N VAL A 39 14.51 10.74 9.83
CA VAL A 39 14.27 9.33 10.08
C VAL A 39 12.89 9.19 10.69
N GLY A 40 12.21 8.09 10.43
CA GLY A 40 10.88 7.94 11.00
C GLY A 40 10.34 6.54 10.89
N VAL A 41 9.23 6.34 11.58
CA VAL A 41 8.49 5.09 11.63
C VAL A 41 7.06 5.34 11.15
N GLY A 42 6.46 4.32 10.57
CA GLY A 42 5.09 4.39 10.08
C GLY A 42 4.27 3.18 10.48
N VAL A 43 2.99 3.40 10.65
CA VAL A 43 1.97 2.37 10.82
C VAL A 43 0.82 2.66 9.86
N GLY A 44 0.26 1.62 9.26
CA GLY A 44 -0.79 1.81 8.27
C GLY A 44 -1.55 0.54 7.96
N MET A 45 -2.31 0.60 6.90
CA MET A 45 -3.07 -0.52 6.36
C MET A 45 -2.68 -0.74 4.91
N MET A 46 -2.52 -2.01 4.55
CA MET A 46 -2.35 -2.46 3.17
C MET A 46 -3.62 -3.12 2.65
N ASN A 47 -3.84 -2.98 1.35
CA ASN A 47 -4.89 -3.63 0.58
C ASN A 47 -4.37 -3.96 -0.81
N CYS A 48 -5.04 -4.84 -1.55
CA CYS A 48 -4.64 -5.23 -2.90
C CYS A 48 -5.81 -5.18 -3.88
N ILE A 49 -5.46 -5.05 -5.16
CA ILE A 49 -6.34 -5.23 -6.30
C ILE A 49 -5.76 -6.39 -7.10
N THR A 50 -6.43 -7.53 -7.06
CA THR A 50 -6.03 -8.79 -7.65
C THR A 50 -7.22 -9.51 -8.24
N ASP A 51 -6.98 -10.60 -8.96
CA ASP A 51 -8.02 -11.42 -9.57
C ASP A 51 -8.94 -12.08 -8.54
N ILE A 52 -8.41 -12.44 -7.38
CA ILE A 52 -9.19 -13.03 -6.29
C ILE A 52 -9.91 -11.93 -5.52
N GLY A 53 -11.22 -12.09 -5.33
CA GLY A 53 -12.08 -11.07 -4.71
C GLY A 53 -12.41 -9.93 -5.65
N GLY A 54 -12.24 -8.70 -5.19
CA GLY A 54 -12.49 -7.48 -5.97
C GLY A 54 -13.87 -6.85 -5.75
N ALA A 55 -14.31 -6.04 -6.71
CA ALA A 55 -15.54 -5.26 -6.62
C ALA A 55 -16.82 -6.13 -6.65
N ASN A 56 -17.93 -5.51 -6.24
CA ASN A 56 -19.27 -6.11 -6.31
C ASN A 56 -20.02 -5.76 -7.61
N THR A 57 -19.34 -5.27 -8.61
CA THR A 57 -19.89 -4.81 -9.89
C THR A 57 -19.00 -5.23 -11.06
N ASP A 58 -19.56 -5.40 -12.24
CA ASP A 58 -18.81 -5.83 -13.43
C ASP A 58 -17.90 -4.75 -14.02
N ASN A 59 -18.23 -3.48 -13.78
CA ASN A 59 -17.41 -2.33 -14.19
C ASN A 59 -16.97 -1.55 -12.95
N PRO A 60 -16.00 -2.06 -12.20
CA PRO A 60 -15.56 -1.41 -10.98
C PRO A 60 -14.78 -0.13 -11.30
N THR A 61 -15.03 0.92 -10.51
CA THR A 61 -14.07 1.99 -10.39
C THR A 61 -12.98 1.55 -9.43
N TYR A 62 -11.78 2.11 -9.57
CA TYR A 62 -10.62 1.80 -8.72
C TYR A 62 -10.96 1.73 -7.21
N PHE A 63 -11.75 2.70 -6.71
CA PHE A 63 -12.14 2.74 -5.29
C PHE A 63 -13.15 1.65 -4.89
N ASN A 64 -13.90 1.10 -5.83
CA ASN A 64 -14.85 0.01 -5.55
C ASN A 64 -14.18 -1.36 -5.44
N GLU A 65 -12.97 -1.49 -5.96
CA GLU A 65 -12.15 -2.70 -5.82
C GLU A 65 -11.53 -2.82 -4.43
N ILE A 66 -11.30 -1.68 -3.76
CA ILE A 66 -10.72 -1.63 -2.42
C ILE A 66 -11.77 -2.07 -1.38
N ARG A 67 -11.55 -3.24 -0.80
CA ARG A 67 -12.42 -3.81 0.23
C ARG A 67 -11.89 -3.53 1.62
N LYS A 68 -12.68 -2.85 2.45
CA LYS A 68 -12.30 -2.56 3.85
C LYS A 68 -12.00 -3.83 4.66
N GLN A 69 -12.66 -4.93 4.33
CA GLN A 69 -12.48 -6.25 4.99
C GLN A 69 -11.09 -6.84 4.72
N ASN A 70 -10.44 -6.46 3.62
CA ASN A 70 -9.14 -6.93 3.22
C ASN A 70 -7.99 -6.07 3.78
N ASN A 71 -8.30 -4.99 4.52
CA ASN A 71 -7.28 -4.16 5.13
C ASN A 71 -6.47 -4.95 6.15
N ARG A 72 -5.15 -4.96 6.00
CA ARG A 72 -4.20 -5.60 6.92
C ARG A 72 -3.18 -4.59 7.39
N LEU A 73 -2.69 -4.80 8.61
CA LEU A 73 -1.69 -3.91 9.23
C LEU A 73 -0.40 -3.91 8.43
N SER A 74 0.21 -2.74 8.32
CA SER A 74 1.57 -2.55 7.81
C SER A 74 2.37 -1.63 8.72
N THR A 75 3.68 -1.85 8.74
CA THR A 75 4.64 -1.02 9.47
C THR A 75 5.79 -0.64 8.55
N SER A 76 6.33 0.54 8.74
CA SER A 76 7.47 1.00 7.95
C SER A 76 8.51 1.74 8.79
N LEU A 77 9.74 1.70 8.31
CA LEU A 77 10.86 2.48 8.80
C LEU A 77 11.46 3.22 7.61
N TYR A 78 11.79 4.49 7.76
CA TYR A 78 12.38 5.26 6.68
C TYR A 78 13.49 6.19 7.14
N ALA A 79 14.37 6.50 6.20
CA ALA A 79 15.36 7.55 6.31
C ALA A 79 15.40 8.33 5.00
N GLY A 80 15.51 9.64 5.08
CA GLY A 80 15.47 10.49 3.90
C GLY A 80 16.17 11.83 4.09
N ILE A 81 16.29 12.51 2.98
CA ILE A 81 16.82 13.86 2.89
C ILE A 81 15.80 14.72 2.15
N VAL A 82 15.64 15.97 2.58
CA VAL A 82 14.79 16.93 1.89
C VAL A 82 15.63 18.18 1.62
N PHE A 83 15.72 18.56 0.35
CA PHE A 83 16.45 19.73 -0.11
C PHE A 83 15.50 20.92 -0.25
N GLN A 84 15.86 22.03 0.34
CA GLN A 84 15.09 23.31 0.35
C GLN A 84 13.59 23.14 0.67
N ASN A 85 13.23 22.14 1.46
CA ASN A 85 11.84 21.74 1.74
C ASN A 85 11.00 21.42 0.49
N MET A 86 11.59 21.38 -0.71
CA MET A 86 10.90 21.25 -1.99
C MET A 86 11.02 19.85 -2.59
N VAL A 87 12.22 19.30 -2.62
CA VAL A 87 12.50 17.98 -3.20
C VAL A 87 13.14 17.10 -2.16
N GLY A 88 12.67 15.87 -2.03
CA GLY A 88 13.23 14.88 -1.11
C GLY A 88 13.58 13.58 -1.79
N ALA A 89 14.47 12.82 -1.16
CA ALA A 89 14.74 11.43 -1.47
C ALA A 89 14.67 10.60 -0.18
N ARG A 90 13.99 9.47 -0.22
CA ARG A 90 13.73 8.62 0.95
C ARG A 90 13.92 7.16 0.62
N LEU A 91 14.66 6.46 1.46
CA LEU A 91 14.71 5.01 1.51
C LEU A 91 13.73 4.53 2.59
N GLU A 92 12.84 3.61 2.24
CA GLU A 92 11.82 3.09 3.15
C GLU A 92 11.75 1.59 3.08
N GLY A 93 11.77 0.93 4.24
CA GLY A 93 11.49 -0.50 4.40
C GLY A 93 10.07 -0.67 4.95
N THR A 94 9.27 -1.51 4.33
CA THR A 94 7.88 -1.76 4.72
C THR A 94 7.62 -3.25 4.91
N LEU A 95 6.96 -3.61 6.01
CA LEU A 95 6.47 -4.94 6.28
C LEU A 95 4.95 -4.88 6.42
N GLY A 96 4.25 -5.82 5.80
CA GLY A 96 2.80 -5.87 5.85
C GLY A 96 2.24 -7.20 5.38
N GLU A 97 0.93 -7.28 5.33
CA GLU A 97 0.19 -8.42 4.81
C GLU A 97 -0.92 -7.90 3.89
N ILE A 98 -1.20 -8.64 2.84
CA ILE A 98 -2.36 -8.45 1.97
C ILE A 98 -3.19 -9.72 1.96
N THR A 99 -4.49 -9.59 1.76
CA THR A 99 -5.42 -10.72 1.67
C THR A 99 -6.60 -10.35 0.79
N SER A 100 -7.12 -11.34 0.11
CA SER A 100 -8.41 -11.23 -0.58
C SER A 100 -9.12 -12.57 -0.65
N ALA A 101 -10.45 -12.54 -0.84
CA ALA A 101 -11.27 -13.74 -0.94
C ALA A 101 -12.53 -13.50 -1.78
N ASP A 102 -12.85 -14.47 -2.62
CA ASP A 102 -14.07 -14.46 -3.45
C ASP A 102 -15.35 -14.49 -2.61
N SER A 103 -15.28 -15.08 -1.42
CA SER A 103 -16.42 -15.14 -0.47
C SER A 103 -16.91 -13.76 -0.01
N THR A 104 -16.09 -12.72 -0.14
CA THR A 104 -16.46 -11.34 0.23
C THR A 104 -17.32 -10.64 -0.83
N ILE A 105 -17.45 -11.21 -2.02
CA ILE A 105 -18.23 -10.65 -3.12
C ILE A 105 -19.71 -10.81 -2.83
N THR A 106 -20.49 -9.71 -2.91
CA THR A 106 -21.95 -9.71 -2.69
C THR A 106 -22.75 -9.47 -3.97
N GLY A 107 -22.11 -9.06 -5.07
CA GLY A 107 -22.75 -8.82 -6.37
C GLY A 107 -23.43 -10.05 -6.96
N LYS A 108 -24.35 -9.84 -7.92
CA LYS A 108 -25.23 -10.87 -8.49
C LYS A 108 -25.05 -11.07 -10.00
N SER A 109 -24.05 -10.42 -10.63
CA SER A 109 -23.81 -10.66 -12.05
C SER A 109 -23.20 -12.03 -12.32
N ASN A 110 -23.28 -12.51 -13.56
CA ASN A 110 -22.76 -13.82 -13.94
C ASN A 110 -21.25 -13.97 -13.65
N ASN A 111 -20.45 -12.93 -13.90
CA ASN A 111 -19.02 -12.93 -13.62
C ASN A 111 -18.75 -13.03 -12.12
N LEU A 112 -19.50 -12.29 -11.31
CA LEU A 112 -19.35 -12.29 -9.85
C LEU A 112 -19.86 -13.60 -9.24
N ILE A 113 -20.90 -14.20 -9.81
CA ILE A 113 -21.37 -15.55 -9.43
C ILE A 113 -20.27 -16.58 -9.72
N SER A 114 -19.60 -16.51 -10.87
CA SER A 114 -18.48 -17.39 -11.21
C SER A 114 -17.33 -17.30 -10.22
N LYS A 115 -16.97 -16.07 -9.79
CA LYS A 115 -15.98 -15.86 -8.72
C LYS A 115 -16.44 -16.48 -7.39
N LYS A 116 -17.70 -16.34 -7.02
CA LYS A 116 -18.24 -16.98 -5.80
C LYS A 116 -18.20 -18.49 -5.86
N VAL A 117 -18.48 -19.09 -7.01
CA VAL A 117 -18.37 -20.53 -7.23
C VAL A 117 -16.91 -20.95 -7.11
N ARG A 118 -15.99 -20.19 -7.71
CA ARG A 118 -14.53 -20.40 -7.62
C ARG A 118 -14.03 -20.45 -6.18
N ASN A 119 -14.55 -19.56 -5.32
CA ASN A 119 -14.33 -19.55 -3.87
C ASN A 119 -12.84 -19.55 -3.45
N LEU A 120 -11.97 -18.91 -4.22
CA LEU A 120 -10.56 -18.76 -3.91
C LEU A 120 -10.36 -17.72 -2.81
N SER A 121 -9.30 -17.90 -2.05
CA SER A 121 -8.83 -16.93 -1.06
C SER A 121 -7.33 -17.06 -0.89
N PHE A 122 -6.67 -15.94 -0.63
CA PHE A 122 -5.25 -15.94 -0.35
C PHE A 122 -4.89 -14.89 0.72
N ARG A 123 -3.72 -15.07 1.29
CA ARG A 123 -2.97 -14.04 1.99
C ARG A 123 -1.53 -14.05 1.51
N SER A 124 -0.87 -12.91 1.55
CA SER A 124 0.55 -12.82 1.25
C SER A 124 1.23 -11.83 2.18
N LYS A 125 2.33 -12.25 2.81
CA LYS A 125 3.20 -11.36 3.57
C LYS A 125 4.06 -10.59 2.59
N ILE A 126 4.16 -9.28 2.78
CA ILE A 126 4.93 -8.37 1.96
C ILE A 126 6.10 -7.82 2.78
N ALA A 127 7.30 -7.96 2.22
CA ALA A 127 8.49 -7.25 2.69
C ALA A 127 9.03 -6.41 1.52
N GLU A 128 9.09 -5.10 1.68
CA GLU A 128 9.39 -4.17 0.60
C GLU A 128 10.49 -3.20 1.03
N VAL A 129 11.39 -2.86 0.09
CA VAL A 129 12.31 -1.72 0.20
C VAL A 129 12.09 -0.81 -0.99
N THR A 130 11.85 0.48 -0.75
CA THR A 130 11.57 1.47 -1.78
C THR A 130 12.53 2.64 -1.70
N LEU A 131 12.96 3.13 -2.86
CA LEU A 131 13.60 4.43 -3.03
C LEU A 131 12.56 5.39 -3.61
N LEU A 132 12.18 6.39 -2.84
CA LEU A 132 11.13 7.34 -3.16
C LEU A 132 11.72 8.74 -3.35
N MET A 133 11.25 9.43 -4.37
CA MET A 133 11.42 10.88 -4.53
C MET A 133 10.15 11.58 -4.05
N GLU A 134 10.31 12.68 -3.35
CA GLU A 134 9.22 13.52 -2.84
C GLU A 134 9.29 14.90 -3.50
N PHE A 135 8.12 15.44 -3.85
CA PHE A 135 8.00 16.77 -4.37
C PHE A 135 6.90 17.54 -3.63
N HIS A 136 7.28 18.66 -3.03
CA HIS A 136 6.43 19.54 -2.22
C HIS A 136 6.04 20.80 -3.01
N PRO A 137 4.95 20.79 -3.79
CA PRO A 137 4.61 21.86 -4.74
C PRO A 137 4.32 23.21 -4.08
N LEU A 138 3.84 23.25 -2.84
CA LEU A 138 3.55 24.52 -2.16
C LEU A 138 4.80 25.38 -1.96
N GLN A 139 5.98 24.78 -1.93
CA GLN A 139 7.23 25.53 -1.78
C GLN A 139 7.57 26.38 -3.02
N LEU A 140 6.95 26.09 -4.18
CA LEU A 140 7.09 26.95 -5.38
C LEU A 140 6.38 28.30 -5.27
N LEU A 141 5.46 28.42 -4.31
CA LEU A 141 4.63 29.62 -4.17
C LEU A 141 5.29 30.74 -3.34
N ASN A 142 6.59 30.60 -2.99
CA ASN A 142 7.40 31.60 -2.27
C ASN A 142 6.66 32.24 -1.08
N PHE A 143 6.10 31.40 -0.20
CA PHE A 143 5.49 31.91 1.01
C PHE A 143 6.58 32.55 1.91
N GLU A 144 6.30 33.73 2.46
CA GLU A 144 7.17 34.39 3.46
C GLU A 144 7.37 33.51 4.71
N VAL A 145 6.39 32.64 4.99
CA VAL A 145 6.43 31.66 6.10
C VAL A 145 6.15 30.28 5.55
N ILE A 146 7.04 29.32 5.85
CA ILE A 146 6.87 27.91 5.45
C ILE A 146 5.60 27.37 6.11
N PRO A 147 4.62 26.87 5.35
CA PRO A 147 3.39 26.36 5.91
C PRO A 147 3.65 25.08 6.72
N TYR A 148 3.05 24.98 7.90
CA TYR A 148 3.12 23.77 8.74
C TYR A 148 2.58 22.52 8.04
N LEU A 149 1.61 22.72 7.15
CA LEU A 149 0.98 21.67 6.37
C LEU A 149 1.54 21.72 4.94
N SER A 150 2.25 20.67 4.55
CA SER A 150 2.86 20.56 3.24
C SER A 150 2.36 19.30 2.53
N PRO A 151 1.41 19.40 1.58
CA PRO A 151 1.09 18.31 0.69
C PRO A 151 2.27 18.03 -0.24
N TYR A 152 2.46 16.77 -0.60
CA TYR A 152 3.51 16.34 -1.50
C TYR A 152 3.09 15.16 -2.36
N LEU A 153 3.76 15.05 -3.50
CA LEU A 153 3.71 13.91 -4.39
C LEU A 153 4.92 13.03 -4.13
N LEU A 154 4.76 11.74 -4.29
CA LEU A 154 5.86 10.80 -4.18
C LEU A 154 5.81 9.77 -5.31
N GLY A 155 6.99 9.34 -5.74
CA GLY A 155 7.14 8.30 -6.74
C GLY A 155 8.54 7.73 -6.69
N GLY A 156 8.71 6.49 -7.19
CA GLY A 156 10.03 5.86 -7.14
C GLY A 156 10.04 4.45 -7.68
N ILE A 157 10.98 3.68 -7.17
CA ILE A 157 11.16 2.26 -7.48
C ILE A 157 11.23 1.47 -6.19
N GLY A 158 10.70 0.25 -6.22
CA GLY A 158 10.72 -0.66 -5.09
C GLY A 158 11.11 -2.07 -5.49
N TRP A 159 11.65 -2.78 -4.53
CA TRP A 159 11.88 -4.22 -4.57
C TRP A 159 11.06 -4.84 -3.46
N PHE A 160 10.22 -5.82 -3.79
CA PHE A 160 9.36 -6.47 -2.81
C PHE A 160 9.45 -7.99 -2.92
N HIS A 161 9.30 -8.63 -1.77
CA HIS A 161 9.13 -10.07 -1.63
C HIS A 161 7.72 -10.36 -1.16
N PHE A 162 7.07 -11.34 -1.77
CA PHE A 162 5.73 -11.79 -1.45
C PHE A 162 5.68 -13.31 -1.44
N ASN A 163 4.71 -13.89 -0.72
CA ASN A 163 4.51 -15.32 -0.72
C ASN A 163 3.01 -15.62 -0.59
N PRO A 164 2.31 -15.90 -1.69
CA PRO A 164 0.89 -16.21 -1.64
C PRO A 164 0.65 -17.56 -0.96
N GLN A 165 -0.24 -17.54 0.03
CA GLN A 165 -0.65 -18.69 0.82
C GLN A 165 -2.16 -18.83 0.78
N ALA A 166 -2.66 -20.06 0.81
CA ALA A 166 -4.08 -20.37 1.02
C ALA A 166 -4.28 -21.27 2.22
N ASP A 167 -5.44 -21.15 2.82
CA ASP A 167 -5.82 -22.01 3.95
C ASP A 167 -6.19 -23.42 3.47
N LEU A 168 -5.51 -24.43 3.99
CA LEU A 168 -5.80 -25.85 3.79
C LEU A 168 -6.11 -26.47 5.16
N ASN A 169 -7.39 -26.63 5.48
CA ASN A 169 -7.86 -27.22 6.74
C ASN A 169 -7.30 -26.52 8.00
N GLY A 170 -7.25 -25.19 8.02
CA GLY A 170 -6.74 -24.38 9.13
C GLY A 170 -5.22 -24.17 9.11
N LYS A 171 -4.49 -24.74 8.13
CA LYS A 171 -3.06 -24.53 7.95
C LYS A 171 -2.80 -23.69 6.69
N TRP A 172 -2.06 -22.62 6.85
CA TRP A 172 -1.61 -21.81 5.72
C TRP A 172 -0.51 -22.53 4.93
N THR A 173 -0.77 -22.74 3.65
CA THR A 173 0.10 -23.49 2.74
C THR A 173 0.54 -22.58 1.60
N ASP A 174 1.84 -22.59 1.29
CA ASP A 174 2.41 -21.81 0.21
C ASP A 174 1.89 -22.30 -1.14
N LEU A 175 1.45 -21.36 -1.99
CA LEU A 175 0.85 -21.71 -3.29
C LEU A 175 1.89 -21.91 -4.39
N GLN A 176 2.97 -21.12 -4.39
CA GLN A 176 3.97 -21.14 -5.45
C GLN A 176 4.58 -22.55 -5.67
N PRO A 177 4.95 -23.36 -4.64
CA PRO A 177 5.48 -24.70 -4.86
C PRO A 177 4.45 -25.71 -5.38
N LEU A 178 3.16 -25.39 -5.23
CA LEU A 178 2.08 -26.29 -5.66
C LEU A 178 1.74 -26.17 -7.14
N HIS A 179 2.28 -25.15 -7.82
CA HIS A 179 2.06 -24.95 -9.25
C HIS A 179 0.58 -25.04 -9.65
N THR A 180 -0.29 -24.37 -8.90
CA THR A 180 -1.76 -24.52 -8.97
C THR A 180 -2.33 -24.22 -10.36
N GLU A 181 -1.60 -23.50 -11.19
CA GLU A 181 -1.92 -23.24 -12.59
C GLU A 181 -1.06 -24.05 -13.58
N GLY A 182 -0.28 -25.02 -13.08
CA GLY A 182 0.61 -25.84 -13.92
C GLY A 182 1.86 -25.11 -14.39
N GLN A 183 2.37 -24.17 -13.61
CA GLN A 183 3.56 -23.43 -13.90
C GLN A 183 4.76 -24.38 -14.05
N GLY A 184 5.40 -24.38 -15.22
CA GLY A 184 6.52 -25.26 -15.56
C GLY A 184 6.14 -26.68 -15.98
N PHE A 185 4.85 -27.02 -16.11
CA PHE A 185 4.44 -28.31 -16.68
C PHE A 185 4.63 -28.33 -18.18
N ALA A 186 5.08 -29.46 -18.74
CA ALA A 186 5.35 -29.57 -20.16
C ALA A 186 4.09 -29.39 -21.04
N GLU A 187 2.91 -29.73 -20.51
CA GLU A 187 1.62 -29.57 -21.16
C GLU A 187 1.16 -28.11 -21.26
N TYR A 188 1.79 -27.22 -20.47
CA TYR A 188 1.48 -25.81 -20.42
C TYR A 188 2.74 -24.93 -20.57
N PRO A 189 3.42 -24.93 -21.72
CA PRO A 189 4.73 -24.28 -21.90
C PRO A 189 4.69 -22.75 -21.73
N ASP A 190 3.51 -22.14 -21.90
CA ASP A 190 3.31 -20.71 -21.73
C ASP A 190 3.26 -20.28 -20.24
N ARG A 191 3.06 -21.23 -19.31
CA ARG A 191 2.94 -20.98 -17.88
C ARG A 191 4.28 -21.16 -17.19
N LYS A 192 5.01 -20.06 -17.06
CA LYS A 192 6.35 -20.07 -16.46
C LYS A 192 6.26 -19.96 -14.93
N HIS A 193 7.28 -20.46 -14.25
CA HIS A 193 7.48 -20.18 -12.84
C HIS A 193 7.61 -18.68 -12.61
N TYR A 194 6.94 -18.17 -11.59
CA TYR A 194 7.09 -16.78 -11.18
C TYR A 194 8.06 -16.65 -10.00
N SER A 195 8.75 -15.52 -9.92
CA SER A 195 9.63 -15.19 -8.80
C SER A 195 8.82 -14.56 -7.68
N LEU A 196 9.10 -14.94 -6.44
CA LEU A 196 8.53 -14.32 -5.23
C LEU A 196 9.15 -12.96 -4.91
N SER A 197 10.24 -12.58 -5.59
CA SER A 197 10.88 -11.27 -5.40
C SER A 197 10.87 -10.52 -6.71
N GLN A 198 10.29 -9.33 -6.72
CA GLN A 198 10.05 -8.55 -7.92
C GLN A 198 10.19 -7.05 -7.68
N MET A 199 10.22 -6.28 -8.75
CA MET A 199 10.20 -4.83 -8.72
C MET A 199 8.78 -4.28 -8.79
N ASN A 200 8.58 -3.08 -8.24
CA ASN A 200 7.36 -2.30 -8.38
C ASN A 200 7.66 -0.82 -8.61
N VAL A 201 6.64 -0.08 -9.03
CA VAL A 201 6.67 1.37 -9.15
C VAL A 201 5.66 1.96 -8.17
N PRO A 202 6.11 2.46 -7.00
CA PRO A 202 5.28 3.20 -6.07
C PRO A 202 5.00 4.60 -6.59
N LEU A 203 3.73 5.02 -6.52
CA LEU A 203 3.24 6.37 -6.80
C LEU A 203 2.26 6.74 -5.69
N GLY A 204 2.34 7.97 -5.20
CA GLY A 204 1.46 8.35 -4.11
C GLY A 204 1.37 9.84 -3.85
N VAL A 205 0.57 10.13 -2.86
CA VAL A 205 0.35 11.48 -2.34
C VAL A 205 0.44 11.44 -0.82
N GLY A 206 0.93 12.53 -0.25
CA GLY A 206 1.00 12.66 1.19
C GLY A 206 0.82 14.08 1.65
N VAL A 207 0.63 14.21 2.94
CA VAL A 207 0.61 15.48 3.64
C VAL A 207 1.54 15.37 4.84
N ARG A 208 2.50 16.29 4.93
CA ARG A 208 3.39 16.44 6.07
C ARG A 208 2.91 17.60 6.94
N TYR A 209 2.78 17.35 8.23
CA TYR A 209 2.48 18.35 9.25
C TYR A 209 3.65 18.47 10.23
N GLU A 210 4.24 19.65 10.32
CA GLU A 210 5.31 19.94 11.29
C GLU A 210 4.71 20.26 12.66
N MET A 211 4.81 19.30 13.60
CA MET A 211 4.36 19.50 14.99
C MET A 211 5.31 20.39 15.76
N THR A 212 6.59 20.16 15.56
CA THR A 212 7.68 20.93 16.16
C THR A 212 8.83 21.00 15.17
N GLY A 213 9.84 21.80 15.47
CA GLY A 213 11.01 21.86 14.60
C GLY A 213 11.77 20.56 14.39
N ARG A 214 11.53 19.54 15.19
CA ARG A 214 12.17 18.24 15.06
C ARG A 214 11.20 17.11 14.76
N LEU A 215 9.90 17.31 15.00
CA LEU A 215 8.91 16.25 14.84
C LEU A 215 7.90 16.65 13.76
N ASN A 216 7.66 15.74 12.86
CA ASN A 216 6.58 15.85 11.89
C ASN A 216 5.72 14.58 11.88
N VAL A 217 4.48 14.76 11.47
CA VAL A 217 3.54 13.67 11.17
C VAL A 217 3.26 13.70 9.68
N ARG A 218 3.21 12.52 9.08
CA ARG A 218 2.86 12.34 7.67
C ARG A 218 1.66 11.43 7.55
N VAL A 219 0.79 11.74 6.63
CA VAL A 219 -0.30 10.87 6.18
C VAL A 219 -0.07 10.62 4.70
N GLU A 220 0.02 9.36 4.31
CA GLU A 220 0.36 8.97 2.95
C GLU A 220 -0.59 7.93 2.39
N TYR A 221 -0.90 8.07 1.12
CA TYR A 221 -1.49 7.04 0.29
C TYR A 221 -0.50 6.68 -0.82
N VAL A 222 -0.13 5.42 -0.91
CA VAL A 222 0.84 4.93 -1.90
C VAL A 222 0.23 3.74 -2.65
N HIS A 223 0.15 3.86 -3.96
CA HIS A 223 -0.22 2.81 -4.89
C HIS A 223 1.03 2.22 -5.53
N ARG A 224 1.14 0.89 -5.58
CA ARG A 224 2.26 0.18 -6.20
C ARG A 224 1.78 -0.57 -7.42
N ARG A 225 2.28 -0.16 -8.57
CA ARG A 225 2.09 -0.88 -9.83
C ARG A 225 3.08 -2.02 -9.91
N LEU A 226 2.59 -3.22 -10.09
CA LEU A 226 3.41 -4.42 -10.23
C LEU A 226 3.63 -4.78 -11.70
N PHE A 227 4.61 -5.65 -11.94
CA PHE A 227 4.88 -6.23 -13.25
C PHE A 227 4.55 -7.73 -13.27
N THR A 228 3.78 -8.19 -12.30
CA THR A 228 3.31 -9.56 -12.15
C THR A 228 1.79 -9.59 -11.95
N ASP A 229 1.19 -10.69 -12.34
CA ASP A 229 -0.20 -11.06 -12.14
C ASP A 229 -0.32 -12.30 -11.23
N TYR A 230 0.74 -12.60 -10.47
CA TYR A 230 0.81 -13.75 -9.58
C TYR A 230 0.89 -13.37 -8.09
N LEU A 231 0.49 -12.16 -7.73
CA LEU A 231 0.47 -11.74 -6.32
C LEU A 231 -0.48 -12.60 -5.48
N ASP A 232 -1.52 -13.14 -6.11
CA ASP A 232 -2.53 -14.01 -5.53
C ASP A 232 -2.50 -15.46 -6.07
N ASP A 233 -1.49 -15.82 -6.88
CA ASP A 233 -1.34 -17.13 -7.56
C ASP A 233 -2.47 -17.45 -8.55
N ALA A 234 -3.19 -16.42 -9.07
CA ALA A 234 -4.28 -16.60 -10.03
C ALA A 234 -4.16 -15.64 -11.21
N SER A 235 -3.59 -16.11 -12.31
CA SER A 235 -3.35 -15.32 -13.54
C SER A 235 -4.08 -15.90 -14.75
N THR A 236 -4.13 -17.22 -14.89
CA THR A 236 -4.58 -17.86 -16.13
C THR A 236 -6.09 -18.09 -16.14
N LYS A 237 -6.70 -17.92 -17.32
CA LYS A 237 -8.15 -18.13 -17.48
C LYS A 237 -8.57 -19.58 -17.26
N LYS A 238 -7.82 -20.52 -17.84
CA LYS A 238 -8.24 -21.94 -17.90
C LYS A 238 -7.62 -22.74 -16.75
N TYR A 239 -8.44 -23.56 -16.13
CA TYR A 239 -7.97 -24.58 -15.21
C TYR A 239 -7.14 -25.65 -15.94
N ILE A 240 -6.23 -26.29 -15.23
CA ILE A 240 -5.42 -27.40 -15.75
C ILE A 240 -6.09 -28.73 -15.48
N ASP A 241 -5.58 -29.79 -16.11
CA ASP A 241 -5.96 -31.16 -15.75
C ASP A 241 -5.36 -31.52 -14.36
N PRO A 242 -6.20 -31.79 -13.34
CA PRO A 242 -5.72 -32.10 -11.99
C PRO A 242 -4.95 -33.42 -11.88
N SER A 243 -5.03 -34.30 -12.89
CA SER A 243 -4.24 -35.54 -12.96
C SER A 243 -2.73 -35.26 -13.04
N LEU A 244 -2.36 -34.12 -13.66
CA LEU A 244 -0.97 -33.72 -13.85
C LEU A 244 -0.24 -33.41 -12.53
N PHE A 245 -0.95 -33.00 -11.49
CA PHE A 245 -0.31 -32.80 -10.19
C PHE A 245 0.42 -34.05 -9.68
N GLY A 246 -0.17 -35.24 -9.92
CA GLY A 246 0.49 -36.50 -9.54
C GLY A 246 1.70 -36.86 -10.40
N LYS A 247 1.84 -36.27 -11.58
CA LYS A 247 2.99 -36.48 -12.48
C LYS A 247 4.19 -35.59 -12.10
N TYR A 248 3.93 -34.38 -11.63
CA TYR A 248 4.95 -33.35 -11.43
C TYR A 248 5.30 -33.07 -9.96
N LEU A 249 4.39 -33.37 -9.04
CA LEU A 249 4.55 -33.05 -7.62
C LEU A 249 4.68 -34.32 -6.76
N GLN A 250 5.30 -34.16 -5.60
CA GLN A 250 5.30 -35.21 -4.57
C GLN A 250 3.86 -35.52 -4.11
N PRO A 251 3.55 -36.74 -3.63
CA PRO A 251 2.17 -37.15 -3.27
C PRO A 251 1.44 -36.19 -2.32
N ALA A 252 2.15 -35.65 -1.31
CA ALA A 252 1.58 -34.73 -0.34
C ALA A 252 1.23 -33.37 -1.00
N ASP A 253 2.13 -32.82 -1.81
CA ASP A 253 1.94 -31.57 -2.51
C ASP A 253 0.89 -31.69 -3.61
N ALA A 254 0.86 -32.83 -4.32
CA ALA A 254 -0.17 -33.11 -5.32
C ALA A 254 -1.58 -33.18 -4.69
N ALA A 255 -1.70 -33.74 -3.49
CA ALA A 255 -2.97 -33.77 -2.74
C ALA A 255 -3.39 -32.35 -2.34
N ALA A 256 -2.47 -31.54 -1.81
CA ALA A 256 -2.71 -30.14 -1.45
C ALA A 256 -3.07 -29.29 -2.69
N ALA A 257 -2.33 -29.45 -3.78
CA ALA A 257 -2.56 -28.74 -5.03
C ALA A 257 -3.96 -29.02 -5.61
N ARG A 258 -4.42 -30.28 -5.60
CA ARG A 258 -5.76 -30.65 -6.07
C ARG A 258 -6.87 -29.97 -5.28
N VAL A 259 -6.69 -29.76 -3.98
CA VAL A 259 -7.68 -29.06 -3.14
C VAL A 259 -7.65 -27.57 -3.37
N LEU A 260 -6.44 -26.98 -3.48
CA LEU A 260 -6.27 -25.53 -3.53
C LEU A 260 -6.45 -24.95 -4.94
N PHE A 261 -6.27 -25.75 -6.00
CA PHE A 261 -6.45 -25.27 -7.36
C PHE A 261 -7.91 -25.02 -7.72
N ASN A 262 -8.84 -25.78 -7.15
CA ASN A 262 -10.29 -25.62 -7.32
C ASN A 262 -10.99 -25.75 -5.96
N ARG A 263 -11.57 -24.67 -5.46
CA ARG A 263 -12.25 -24.61 -4.16
C ARG A 263 -13.78 -24.49 -4.30
N SER A 264 -14.32 -24.81 -5.47
CA SER A 264 -15.76 -24.85 -5.65
C SER A 264 -16.40 -25.89 -4.73
N LYS A 265 -17.51 -25.52 -4.10
CA LYS A 265 -18.19 -26.36 -3.11
C LYS A 265 -18.88 -27.60 -3.71
N ASP A 266 -19.26 -27.51 -4.97
CA ASP A 266 -19.95 -28.55 -5.73
C ASP A 266 -19.00 -29.40 -6.59
N GLY A 267 -17.68 -29.14 -6.55
CA GLY A 267 -16.68 -29.79 -7.37
C GLY A 267 -16.70 -29.38 -8.83
N SER A 268 -17.57 -28.46 -9.24
CA SER A 268 -17.60 -27.95 -10.60
C SER A 268 -16.30 -27.16 -10.91
N ILE A 269 -15.87 -27.20 -12.17
CA ILE A 269 -14.76 -26.36 -12.64
C ILE A 269 -15.35 -25.00 -13.02
N PRO A 270 -15.00 -23.91 -12.33
CA PRO A 270 -15.49 -22.59 -12.65
C PRO A 270 -15.07 -22.14 -14.06
N VAL A 271 -15.81 -21.18 -14.63
CA VAL A 271 -15.60 -20.71 -16.02
C VAL A 271 -14.21 -20.11 -16.22
N PHE A 272 -13.65 -19.47 -15.17
CA PHE A 272 -12.31 -18.89 -15.22
C PHE A 272 -11.64 -18.93 -13.83
N ARG A 273 -10.31 -19.01 -13.82
CA ARG A 273 -9.49 -18.96 -12.61
C ARG A 273 -8.94 -17.56 -12.37
N GLY A 274 -8.28 -16.95 -13.33
CA GLY A 274 -7.68 -15.63 -13.29
C GLY A 274 -7.89 -14.86 -14.59
N HIS A 275 -7.23 -13.72 -14.74
CA HIS A 275 -7.36 -12.82 -15.89
C HIS A 275 -6.03 -12.18 -16.27
N SER A 276 -5.20 -12.87 -17.05
CA SER A 276 -3.81 -12.54 -17.39
C SER A 276 -3.54 -11.20 -18.11
N GLN A 277 -4.57 -10.38 -18.34
CA GLN A 277 -4.40 -9.11 -19.06
C GLN A 277 -4.10 -7.92 -18.12
N ASN A 278 -4.33 -8.07 -16.83
CA ASN A 278 -4.19 -7.00 -15.85
C ASN A 278 -3.18 -7.41 -14.78
N ASN A 279 -2.08 -6.68 -14.69
CA ASN A 279 -1.15 -6.90 -13.58
C ASN A 279 -1.80 -6.51 -12.25
N ASP A 280 -1.45 -7.25 -11.22
CA ASP A 280 -1.86 -6.97 -9.86
C ASP A 280 -1.30 -5.63 -9.34
N ALA A 281 -1.93 -5.11 -8.31
CA ALA A 281 -1.49 -3.93 -7.59
C ALA A 281 -1.77 -4.06 -6.10
N TYR A 282 -0.98 -3.36 -5.28
CA TYR A 282 -1.32 -3.16 -3.87
C TYR A 282 -1.10 -1.72 -3.44
N MET A 283 -1.78 -1.34 -2.39
CA MET A 283 -1.74 0.02 -1.88
C MET A 283 -1.61 0.04 -0.36
N SER A 284 -1.12 1.16 0.15
CA SER A 284 -1.09 1.42 1.58
C SER A 284 -1.61 2.81 1.92
N PHE A 285 -2.30 2.90 3.04
CA PHE A 285 -2.60 4.16 3.71
C PHE A 285 -1.90 4.16 5.06
N SER A 286 -1.03 5.12 5.31
CA SER A 286 -0.15 5.11 6.49
C SER A 286 -0.06 6.45 7.19
N PHE A 287 0.09 6.36 8.51
CA PHE A 287 0.52 7.45 9.38
C PHE A 287 1.98 7.25 9.74
N LYS A 288 2.78 8.29 9.63
CA LYS A 288 4.21 8.22 9.91
C LYS A 288 4.60 9.33 10.88
N LEU A 289 5.52 9.01 11.78
CA LEU A 289 6.15 9.95 12.68
C LEU A 289 7.61 10.10 12.25
N GLY A 290 8.01 11.33 11.91
CA GLY A 290 9.35 11.68 11.47
C GLY A 290 10.09 12.53 12.48
N LEU A 291 11.37 12.22 12.67
CA LEU A 291 12.33 12.98 13.44
C LEU A 291 13.34 13.66 12.50
N VAL A 292 13.34 14.98 12.48
CA VAL A 292 14.29 15.78 11.72
C VAL A 292 15.58 15.90 12.52
N LEU A 293 16.69 15.51 11.92
CA LEU A 293 18.02 15.54 12.48
C LEU A 293 18.73 16.83 12.08
N GLY A 294 19.61 17.34 12.98
CA GLY A 294 20.45 18.51 12.68
C GLY A 294 19.77 19.87 12.89
N ARG A 295 18.46 19.93 13.11
CA ARG A 295 17.80 21.17 13.55
C ARG A 295 18.03 21.37 15.06
N GLU A 296 18.51 22.56 15.46
CA GLU A 296 18.60 22.91 16.87
C GLU A 296 17.18 22.96 17.47
N SER A 297 16.99 22.27 18.60
CA SER A 297 15.76 22.43 19.37
C SER A 297 15.76 23.83 19.95
N THR A 298 14.85 24.68 19.53
CA THR A 298 14.48 25.85 20.32
C THR A 298 13.81 25.35 21.59
N GLY A 299 14.64 24.84 22.50
CA GLY A 299 14.19 24.52 23.83
C GLY A 299 13.62 25.78 24.46
N SER A 300 12.61 25.63 25.31
CA SER A 300 11.83 26.65 26.01
C SER A 300 12.65 27.67 26.86
N ARG A 301 13.94 27.79 26.64
CA ARG A 301 14.85 28.75 27.28
C ARG A 301 15.07 30.02 26.47
N ALA A 302 14.61 30.13 25.24
CA ALA A 302 14.73 31.37 24.46
C ALA A 302 13.61 32.38 24.75
N GLY A 303 12.66 32.08 25.62
CA GLY A 303 11.54 32.93 25.98
C GLY A 303 11.86 34.13 26.87
N THR A 304 13.14 34.44 27.18
CA THR A 304 13.41 35.50 28.15
C THR A 304 14.52 36.50 27.77
N ARG A 305 14.79 36.64 26.46
CA ARG A 305 15.47 37.85 26.01
C ARG A 305 14.47 38.78 25.34
N GLN A 306 13.68 39.46 26.16
CA GLN A 306 13.07 40.72 25.74
C GLN A 306 14.18 41.66 25.30
N LEU A 307 14.22 41.97 24.01
CA LEU A 307 14.96 43.14 23.52
C LEU A 307 14.34 44.37 24.19
N ARG A 308 14.95 44.81 25.28
CA ARG A 308 14.63 46.16 25.78
C ARG A 308 15.12 47.13 24.71
N CYS A 309 14.20 47.76 23.99
CA CYS A 309 14.46 48.97 23.25
C CYS A 309 14.92 50.02 24.30
N ARG A 310 16.19 50.39 24.28
CA ARG A 310 16.67 51.60 24.94
C ARG A 310 16.30 52.76 23.99
N PHE A 311 15.37 53.58 24.40
CA PHE A 311 15.16 54.92 23.86
C PHE A 311 16.30 55.85 24.34
#